data_90ad295cb08dbef4ffa25dffec49b05d
#
_entry.id   90ad295cb08dbef4ffa25dffec49b05d
#
_cell.length_a   1.000
_cell.length_b   1.000
_cell.length_c   1.000
_cell.angle_alpha   90.00
_cell.angle_beta   90.00
_cell.angle_gamma   90.00
#
_symmetry.space_group_name_H-M   'P 1'
#
loop_
_entity.id
_entity.type
_entity.pdbx_description
1 polymer ?
#
loop_
_entity_poly.entity_id
_entity_poly.type
_entity_poly.pdbx_seq_one_letter_code
_entity_poly.pdbx_strand_id
1 'polypeptide(L)'
;MDTIHSDIFPDGTPVDGWFHNTSIPELTKLGKQYIITDYGIHDDGRIYTENFQKLIDLVYNAGGGVIVIPRGTYMTGALFFRQGVNLYIEDGATLMGSDDISDYPVCETRIEGETCQYFTALINASGIDGFTLCGNGTIDGNGLRSWKAFWQRRTWNPDCTNKDEQRARLIYMSGCTNVTVAG
;
A
#
# COMPACT_ATOMS: atom_id res chain seq x y z
N MET A 1 20.80 -31.61 -9.44
CA MET A 1 21.36 -30.60 -10.37
C MET A 1 20.15 -29.89 -10.94
N ASP A 2 19.77 -28.78 -10.32
CA ASP A 2 18.65 -27.98 -10.81
C ASP A 2 19.12 -27.28 -12.08
N THR A 3 18.48 -27.60 -13.20
CA THR A 3 18.63 -26.89 -14.46
C THR A 3 18.18 -25.45 -14.23
N ILE A 4 19.14 -24.53 -14.10
CA ILE A 4 18.88 -23.10 -14.21
C ILE A 4 18.34 -22.88 -15.63
N HIS A 5 17.02 -22.84 -15.77
CA HIS A 5 16.43 -22.25 -16.97
C HIS A 5 16.86 -20.77 -16.96
N SER A 6 17.76 -20.40 -17.85
CA SER A 6 18.03 -18.99 -18.11
C SER A 6 16.77 -18.44 -18.76
N ASP A 7 15.93 -17.76 -17.94
CA ASP A 7 14.80 -17.04 -18.49
C ASP A 7 15.33 -15.94 -19.40
N ILE A 8 14.79 -15.89 -20.60
CA ILE A 8 15.15 -14.89 -21.61
C ILE A 8 13.87 -14.15 -22.03
N PHE A 9 13.99 -12.86 -22.25
CA PHE A 9 12.92 -12.08 -22.85
C PHE A 9 12.64 -12.50 -24.31
N PRO A 10 11.46 -12.18 -24.89
CA PRO A 10 11.15 -12.52 -26.27
C PRO A 10 12.13 -11.99 -27.32
N ASP A 11 12.91 -10.95 -27.00
CA ASP A 11 13.95 -10.39 -27.84
C ASP A 11 15.31 -11.11 -27.70
N GLY A 12 15.39 -12.16 -26.85
CA GLY A 12 16.58 -12.97 -26.62
C GLY A 12 17.53 -12.42 -25.57
N THR A 13 17.22 -11.31 -24.89
CA THR A 13 18.02 -10.79 -23.79
C THR A 13 17.81 -11.61 -22.52
N PRO A 14 18.84 -11.85 -21.70
CA PRO A 14 18.69 -12.56 -20.43
C PRO A 14 17.87 -11.73 -19.44
N VAL A 15 17.03 -12.41 -18.64
CA VAL A 15 16.32 -11.78 -17.51
C VAL A 15 17.33 -11.53 -16.41
N ASP A 16 17.39 -10.30 -15.91
CA ASP A 16 18.29 -9.92 -14.83
C ASP A 16 18.01 -10.69 -13.54
N GLY A 17 19.05 -11.02 -12.79
CA GLY A 17 18.97 -11.83 -11.58
C GLY A 17 18.04 -11.27 -10.50
N TRP A 18 17.78 -9.96 -10.47
CA TRP A 18 16.87 -9.35 -9.49
C TRP A 18 15.40 -9.79 -9.67
N PHE A 19 14.98 -10.17 -10.89
CA PHE A 19 13.65 -10.74 -11.13
C PHE A 19 13.44 -12.08 -10.41
N HIS A 20 14.51 -12.79 -10.09
CA HIS A 20 14.45 -14.06 -9.38
C HIS A 20 14.57 -13.89 -7.86
N ASN A 21 14.80 -12.67 -7.39
CA ASN A 21 14.87 -12.38 -5.96
C ASN A 21 13.47 -12.28 -5.36
N THR A 22 13.00 -13.36 -4.75
CA THR A 22 11.71 -13.45 -4.05
C THR A 22 11.86 -13.31 -2.54
N SER A 23 13.04 -12.94 -2.04
CA SER A 23 13.29 -12.83 -0.61
C SER A 23 12.57 -11.63 -0.01
N ILE A 24 11.91 -11.85 1.12
CA ILE A 24 11.33 -10.78 1.93
C ILE A 24 12.47 -10.14 2.74
N PRO A 25 12.62 -8.80 2.71
CA PRO A 25 13.61 -8.12 3.54
C PRO A 25 13.44 -8.45 5.02
N GLU A 26 14.55 -8.77 5.69
CA GLU A 26 14.52 -9.03 7.13
C GLU A 26 14.14 -7.76 7.89
N LEU A 27 13.18 -7.87 8.82
CA LEU A 27 12.70 -6.74 9.63
C LEU A 27 13.84 -5.97 10.32
N THR A 28 14.85 -6.70 10.81
CA THR A 28 16.04 -6.15 11.48
C THR A 28 16.89 -5.22 10.60
N LYS A 29 16.77 -5.34 9.28
CA LYS A 29 17.52 -4.53 8.31
C LYS A 29 16.78 -3.24 7.90
N LEU A 30 15.51 -3.07 8.32
CA LEU A 30 14.67 -1.93 7.95
C LEU A 30 14.79 -0.74 8.92
N GLY A 31 15.73 -0.81 9.86
CA GLY A 31 15.98 0.25 10.83
C GLY A 31 15.22 0.07 12.15
N LYS A 32 15.03 1.18 12.88
CA LYS A 32 14.32 1.17 14.16
C LYS A 32 12.86 0.78 13.95
N GLN A 33 12.38 -0.14 14.79
CA GLN A 33 11.02 -0.65 14.73
C GLN A 33 10.07 0.19 15.59
N TYR A 34 8.86 0.42 15.06
CA TYR A 34 7.78 1.12 15.70
C TYR A 34 6.51 0.27 15.60
N ILE A 35 6.17 -0.45 16.68
CA ILE A 35 5.03 -1.36 16.71
C ILE A 35 3.76 -0.54 16.93
N ILE A 36 2.77 -0.64 16.04
CA ILE A 36 1.60 0.23 16.04
C ILE A 36 0.80 0.21 17.35
N THR A 37 0.78 -0.92 18.06
CA THR A 37 0.06 -1.07 19.32
C THR A 37 0.64 -0.18 20.44
N ASP A 38 1.93 0.12 20.41
CA ASP A 38 2.60 1.02 21.35
C ASP A 38 2.19 2.49 21.15
N TYR A 39 1.53 2.78 20.02
CA TYR A 39 1.05 4.11 19.63
C TYR A 39 -0.47 4.23 19.62
N GLY A 40 -1.15 3.32 20.34
CA GLY A 40 -2.59 3.39 20.54
C GLY A 40 -3.44 2.99 19.34
N ILE A 41 -2.88 2.17 18.43
CA ILE A 41 -3.60 1.57 17.31
C ILE A 41 -3.94 0.13 17.69
N HIS A 42 -5.22 -0.22 17.75
CA HIS A 42 -5.70 -1.48 18.31
C HIS A 42 -6.54 -2.28 17.29
N ASP A 43 -6.56 -3.60 17.47
CA ASP A 43 -7.43 -4.54 16.75
C ASP A 43 -8.81 -4.58 17.45
N ASP A 44 -9.61 -3.55 17.24
CA ASP A 44 -10.92 -3.38 17.88
C ASP A 44 -12.04 -2.93 16.91
N GLY A 45 -11.75 -2.98 15.60
CA GLY A 45 -12.68 -2.61 14.53
C GLY A 45 -12.89 -1.11 14.33
N ARG A 46 -12.15 -0.25 15.04
CA ARG A 46 -12.16 1.19 14.82
C ARG A 46 -11.17 1.61 13.74
N ILE A 47 -11.47 2.73 13.07
CA ILE A 47 -10.59 3.33 12.06
C ILE A 47 -9.58 4.23 12.75
N TYR A 48 -8.28 3.99 12.53
CA TYR A 48 -7.15 4.66 13.17
C TYR A 48 -6.32 5.53 12.21
N THR A 49 -6.90 6.08 11.15
CA THR A 49 -6.19 6.85 10.12
C THR A 49 -5.29 7.93 10.69
N GLU A 50 -5.81 8.75 11.61
CA GLU A 50 -5.03 9.83 12.21
C GLU A 50 -3.86 9.31 13.06
N ASN A 51 -4.07 8.22 13.82
CA ASN A 51 -3.02 7.62 14.64
C ASN A 51 -1.90 7.05 13.76
N PHE A 52 -2.26 6.33 12.70
CA PHE A 52 -1.29 5.85 11.71
C PHE A 52 -0.51 6.99 11.08
N GLN A 53 -1.19 8.06 10.65
CA GLN A 53 -0.50 9.18 10.02
C GLN A 53 0.42 9.91 11.00
N LYS A 54 -0.01 10.12 12.25
CA LYS A 54 0.85 10.69 13.31
C LYS A 54 2.08 9.82 13.57
N LEU A 55 1.94 8.50 13.52
CA LEU A 55 3.08 7.58 13.68
C LEU A 55 4.02 7.68 12.49
N ILE A 56 3.51 7.72 11.25
CA ILE A 56 4.34 7.91 10.04
C ILE A 56 5.15 9.21 10.16
N ASP A 57 4.51 10.31 10.57
CA ASP A 57 5.16 11.60 10.75
C ASP A 57 6.19 11.58 11.89
N LEU A 58 5.91 10.87 12.99
CA LEU A 58 6.84 10.68 14.10
C LEU A 58 8.09 9.91 13.64
N VAL A 59 7.91 8.80 12.93
CA VAL A 59 9.03 7.99 12.42
C VAL A 59 9.89 8.79 11.44
N TYR A 60 9.27 9.55 10.54
CA TYR A 60 9.96 10.46 9.64
C TYR A 60 10.81 11.48 10.41
N ASN A 61 10.23 12.18 11.38
CA ASN A 61 10.92 13.19 12.19
C ASN A 61 12.03 12.60 13.07
N ALA A 62 11.95 11.31 13.41
CA ALA A 62 12.97 10.58 14.15
C ALA A 62 14.14 10.09 13.28
N GLY A 63 14.14 10.40 11.98
CA GLY A 63 15.19 10.00 11.04
C GLY A 63 14.90 8.71 10.28
N GLY A 64 13.66 8.21 10.34
CA GLY A 64 13.24 7.02 9.61
C GLY A 64 13.17 5.75 10.47
N GLY A 65 12.77 4.66 9.81
CA GLY A 65 12.61 3.34 10.44
C GLY A 65 11.50 2.53 9.78
N VAL A 66 10.99 1.54 10.49
CA VAL A 66 9.94 0.65 10.00
C VAL A 66 8.76 0.63 10.97
N ILE A 67 7.56 0.88 10.44
CA ILE A 67 6.31 0.69 11.14
C ILE A 67 5.95 -0.79 11.03
N VAL A 68 5.70 -1.44 12.15
CA VAL A 68 5.37 -2.86 12.23
C VAL A 68 3.91 -3.01 12.60
N ILE A 69 3.18 -3.74 11.75
CA ILE A 69 1.81 -4.16 12.01
C ILE A 69 1.86 -5.59 12.55
N PRO A 70 1.63 -5.81 13.85
CA PRO A 70 1.63 -7.15 14.43
C PRO A 70 0.33 -7.89 14.08
N ARG A 71 0.30 -9.19 14.41
CA ARG A 71 -0.89 -10.04 14.21
C ARG A 71 -2.16 -9.36 14.71
N GLY A 72 -3.21 -9.35 13.89
CA GLY A 72 -4.51 -8.73 14.14
C GLY A 72 -5.05 -8.02 12.89
N THR A 73 -6.21 -7.37 13.01
CA THR A 73 -6.84 -6.62 11.91
C THR A 73 -6.95 -5.15 12.29
N TYR A 74 -6.25 -4.29 11.58
CA TYR A 74 -6.15 -2.86 11.90
C TYR A 74 -6.73 -2.04 10.76
N MET A 75 -7.75 -1.22 11.07
CA MET A 75 -8.50 -0.46 10.07
C MET A 75 -7.98 0.96 9.93
N THR A 76 -7.88 1.42 8.69
CA THR A 76 -7.44 2.79 8.37
C THR A 76 -8.07 3.27 7.06
N GLY A 77 -8.14 4.59 6.88
CA GLY A 77 -8.31 5.25 5.59
C GLY A 77 -6.95 5.45 4.90
N ALA A 78 -6.85 6.50 4.07
CA ALA A 78 -5.63 6.80 3.32
C ALA A 78 -4.43 7.14 4.21
N LEU A 79 -3.29 6.49 3.95
CA LEU A 79 -2.01 6.74 4.60
C LEU A 79 -1.00 7.32 3.60
N PHE A 80 -0.24 8.33 4.04
CA PHE A 80 0.77 9.01 3.23
C PHE A 80 2.15 8.79 3.82
N PHE A 81 2.93 7.92 3.18
CA PHE A 81 4.28 7.59 3.61
C PHE A 81 5.26 8.71 3.28
N ARG A 82 6.34 8.79 4.05
CA ARG A 82 7.40 9.78 3.93
C ARG A 82 8.76 9.12 3.72
N GLN A 83 9.73 9.90 3.25
CA GLN A 83 11.11 9.44 3.05
C GLN A 83 11.66 8.72 4.29
N GLY A 84 12.21 7.53 4.09
CA GLY A 84 12.85 6.73 5.15
C GLY A 84 11.89 6.00 6.08
N VAL A 85 10.54 6.06 5.84
CA VAL A 85 9.55 5.33 6.61
C VAL A 85 9.11 4.10 5.83
N ASN A 86 9.37 2.91 6.36
CA ASN A 86 9.03 1.62 5.78
C ASN A 86 7.82 0.99 6.49
N LEU A 87 7.18 0.01 5.84
CA LEU A 87 6.06 -0.73 6.40
C LEU A 87 6.34 -2.24 6.37
N TYR A 88 6.21 -2.88 7.52
CA TYR A 88 6.30 -4.34 7.66
C TYR A 88 4.99 -4.89 8.23
N ILE A 89 4.40 -5.87 7.57
CA ILE A 89 3.14 -6.50 7.99
C ILE A 89 3.45 -7.94 8.38
N GLU A 90 3.32 -8.26 9.67
CA GLU A 90 3.64 -9.59 10.21
C GLU A 90 2.69 -10.67 9.67
N ASP A 91 3.11 -11.91 9.77
CA ASP A 91 2.27 -13.07 9.48
C ASP A 91 0.99 -13.07 10.33
N GLY A 92 -0.17 -13.21 9.68
CA GLY A 92 -1.47 -13.14 10.32
C GLY A 92 -1.92 -11.73 10.71
N ALA A 93 -1.20 -10.69 10.29
CA ALA A 93 -1.65 -9.30 10.36
C ALA A 93 -2.43 -8.89 9.11
N THR A 94 -3.43 -8.05 9.28
CA THR A 94 -4.18 -7.44 8.18
C THR A 94 -4.27 -5.93 8.37
N LEU A 95 -3.75 -5.18 7.41
CA LEU A 95 -4.05 -3.76 7.26
C LEU A 95 -5.28 -3.63 6.38
N MET A 96 -6.41 -3.27 6.99
CA MET A 96 -7.71 -3.20 6.31
C MET A 96 -8.09 -1.76 6.01
N GLY A 97 -8.46 -1.50 4.78
CA GLY A 97 -8.99 -0.20 4.36
C GLY A 97 -10.41 0.06 4.89
N SER A 98 -10.73 1.33 5.13
CA SER A 98 -12.12 1.75 5.31
C SER A 98 -12.93 1.44 4.06
N ASP A 99 -14.17 1.00 4.23
CA ASP A 99 -15.13 0.86 3.13
C ASP A 99 -15.89 2.15 2.82
N ASP A 100 -15.64 3.22 3.59
CA ASP A 100 -16.21 4.55 3.35
C ASP A 100 -15.24 5.39 2.50
N ILE A 101 -15.70 5.79 1.31
CA ILE A 101 -14.89 6.56 0.38
C ILE A 101 -14.50 7.95 0.92
N SER A 102 -15.22 8.47 1.90
CA SER A 102 -14.90 9.76 2.55
C SER A 102 -13.61 9.74 3.36
N ASP A 103 -13.11 8.54 3.72
CA ASP A 103 -11.82 8.34 4.40
C ASP A 103 -10.62 8.41 3.42
N TYR A 104 -10.88 8.67 2.14
CA TYR A 104 -9.87 8.79 1.08
C TYR A 104 -9.97 10.17 0.43
N PRO A 105 -9.12 11.14 0.81
CA PRO A 105 -9.11 12.47 0.23
C PRO A 105 -8.96 12.46 -1.29
N VAL A 106 -9.61 13.42 -1.96
CA VAL A 106 -9.42 13.63 -3.40
C VAL A 106 -8.17 14.48 -3.63
N CYS A 107 -7.33 14.08 -4.57
CA CYS A 107 -6.15 14.81 -4.98
C CYS A 107 -5.95 14.77 -6.49
N GLU A 108 -5.09 15.63 -7.00
CA GLU A 108 -4.64 15.52 -8.38
C GLU A 108 -3.82 14.24 -8.56
N THR A 109 -4.17 13.43 -9.51
CA THR A 109 -3.54 12.13 -9.79
C THR A 109 -3.70 11.76 -11.26
N ARG A 110 -3.15 10.61 -11.66
CA ARG A 110 -3.34 10.07 -13.03
C ARG A 110 -4.17 8.81 -13.01
N ILE A 111 -5.17 8.76 -13.90
CA ILE A 111 -5.96 7.56 -14.21
C ILE A 111 -5.98 7.38 -15.72
N GLU A 112 -5.63 6.18 -16.18
CA GLU A 112 -5.67 5.81 -17.60
C GLU A 112 -4.96 6.82 -18.52
N GLY A 113 -3.82 7.37 -18.04
CA GLY A 113 -3.02 8.33 -18.81
C GLY A 113 -3.47 9.79 -18.71
N GLU A 114 -4.57 10.10 -18.07
CA GLU A 114 -5.08 11.46 -17.88
C GLU A 114 -4.85 11.97 -16.46
N THR A 115 -4.53 13.27 -16.34
CA THR A 115 -4.47 13.97 -15.05
C THR A 115 -5.87 14.39 -14.63
N CYS A 116 -6.31 13.99 -13.45
CA CYS A 116 -7.64 14.28 -12.93
C CYS A 116 -7.66 14.39 -11.41
N GLN A 117 -8.75 14.91 -10.86
CA GLN A 117 -9.04 14.84 -9.43
C GLN A 117 -9.68 13.49 -9.12
N TYR A 118 -9.05 12.72 -8.23
CA TYR A 118 -9.56 11.41 -7.87
C TYR A 118 -9.14 11.00 -6.45
N PHE A 119 -9.77 9.97 -5.92
CA PHE A 119 -9.49 9.45 -4.58
C PHE A 119 -8.07 8.92 -4.44
N THR A 120 -7.45 9.20 -3.30
CA THR A 120 -6.14 8.66 -2.94
C THR A 120 -6.20 7.14 -2.74
N ALA A 121 -5.05 6.49 -2.64
CA ALA A 121 -4.95 5.08 -2.29
C ALA A 121 -5.02 4.86 -0.77
N LEU A 122 -5.17 3.59 -0.35
CA LEU A 122 -4.96 3.20 1.04
C LEU A 122 -3.51 3.47 1.46
N ILE A 123 -2.54 3.09 0.63
CA ILE A 123 -1.12 3.38 0.84
C ILE A 123 -0.64 4.30 -0.28
N ASN A 124 -0.14 5.48 0.09
CA ASN A 124 0.38 6.47 -0.84
C ASN A 124 1.86 6.77 -0.55
N ALA A 125 2.70 6.74 -1.58
CA ALA A 125 4.11 7.15 -1.53
C ALA A 125 4.41 8.03 -2.75
N SER A 126 4.99 9.21 -2.52
CA SER A 126 5.30 10.15 -3.59
C SER A 126 6.69 10.75 -3.42
N GLY A 127 7.53 10.63 -4.47
CA GLY A 127 8.88 11.19 -4.49
C GLY A 127 9.82 10.57 -3.45
N ILE A 128 9.61 9.32 -3.06
CA ILE A 128 10.39 8.62 -2.03
C ILE A 128 11.46 7.75 -2.70
N ASP A 129 12.67 7.80 -2.17
CA ASP A 129 13.76 6.89 -2.54
C ASP A 129 13.97 5.83 -1.45
N GLY A 130 13.90 4.55 -1.82
CA GLY A 130 14.14 3.42 -0.91
C GLY A 130 12.93 2.98 -0.07
N PHE A 131 11.68 3.22 -0.50
CA PHE A 131 10.49 2.75 0.22
C PHE A 131 10.38 1.22 0.19
N THR A 132 10.23 0.62 1.37
CA THR A 132 10.00 -0.83 1.51
C THR A 132 8.65 -1.11 2.15
N LEU A 133 7.85 -1.91 1.46
CA LEU A 133 6.59 -2.49 1.93
C LEU A 133 6.73 -4.02 1.86
N CYS A 134 6.78 -4.69 3.01
CA CYS A 134 7.03 -6.13 3.01
C CYS A 134 6.44 -6.84 4.24
N GLY A 135 6.61 -8.16 4.28
CA GLY A 135 6.12 -9.06 5.32
C GLY A 135 5.16 -10.10 4.76
N ASN A 136 4.72 -11.03 5.60
CA ASN A 136 3.80 -12.13 5.22
C ASN A 136 2.33 -11.84 5.58
N GLY A 137 2.01 -10.60 5.93
CA GLY A 137 0.65 -10.19 6.25
C GLY A 137 -0.19 -9.83 5.03
N THR A 138 -1.34 -9.26 5.27
CA THR A 138 -2.32 -8.93 4.23
C THR A 138 -2.59 -7.43 4.20
N ILE A 139 -2.76 -6.87 3.00
CA ILE A 139 -3.36 -5.56 2.78
C ILE A 139 -4.71 -5.79 2.11
N ASP A 140 -5.78 -5.48 2.83
CA ASP A 140 -7.16 -5.64 2.35
C ASP A 140 -7.80 -4.27 2.08
N GLY A 141 -8.14 -4.03 0.83
CA GLY A 141 -8.82 -2.78 0.44
C GLY A 141 -10.27 -2.69 0.85
N ASN A 142 -10.85 -3.75 1.43
CA ASN A 142 -12.25 -3.82 1.89
C ASN A 142 -13.26 -3.31 0.86
N GLY A 143 -13.06 -3.65 -0.41
CA GLY A 143 -13.69 -3.01 -1.56
C GLY A 143 -15.13 -3.43 -1.88
N LEU A 144 -15.76 -4.33 -1.10
CA LEU A 144 -17.06 -4.91 -1.43
C LEU A 144 -18.18 -3.86 -1.57
N ARG A 145 -18.19 -2.84 -0.69
CA ARG A 145 -19.18 -1.75 -0.73
C ARG A 145 -19.04 -0.92 -2.02
N SER A 146 -17.81 -0.57 -2.38
CA SER A 146 -17.49 0.16 -3.62
C SER A 146 -17.88 -0.66 -4.86
N TRP A 147 -17.59 -1.97 -4.88
CA TRP A 147 -17.98 -2.85 -5.97
C TRP A 147 -19.49 -2.95 -6.15
N LYS A 148 -20.24 -3.08 -5.07
CA LYS A 148 -21.71 -3.11 -5.12
C LYS A 148 -22.26 -1.80 -5.67
N ALA A 149 -21.77 -0.66 -5.21
CA ALA A 149 -22.18 0.66 -5.69
C ALA A 149 -21.86 0.86 -7.17
N PHE A 150 -20.71 0.38 -7.63
CA PHE A 150 -20.29 0.38 -9.03
C PHE A 150 -21.27 -0.35 -9.95
N TRP A 151 -21.54 -1.62 -9.66
CA TRP A 151 -22.44 -2.42 -10.49
C TRP A 151 -23.85 -1.90 -10.47
N GLN A 152 -24.33 -1.40 -9.35
CA GLN A 152 -25.65 -0.79 -9.22
C GLN A 152 -25.76 0.48 -10.09
N ARG A 153 -24.72 1.33 -10.11
CA ARG A 153 -24.70 2.54 -10.97
C ARG A 153 -24.75 2.16 -12.44
N ARG A 154 -23.98 1.16 -12.88
CA ARG A 154 -23.99 0.69 -14.28
C ARG A 154 -25.32 0.10 -14.73
N THR A 155 -26.13 -0.41 -13.81
CA THR A 155 -27.48 -0.85 -14.14
C THR A 155 -28.35 0.32 -14.59
N TRP A 156 -28.14 1.50 -14.03
CA TRP A 156 -28.93 2.70 -14.37
C TRP A 156 -28.28 3.59 -15.42
N ASN A 157 -26.95 3.59 -15.48
CA ASN A 157 -26.18 4.35 -16.45
C ASN A 157 -25.08 3.46 -17.07
N PRO A 158 -25.38 2.81 -18.20
CA PRO A 158 -24.42 1.93 -18.87
C PRO A 158 -23.20 2.67 -19.43
N ASP A 159 -23.26 3.99 -19.59
CA ASP A 159 -22.18 4.83 -20.11
C ASP A 159 -21.16 5.23 -19.03
N CYS A 160 -21.36 4.79 -17.77
CA CYS A 160 -20.38 5.02 -16.70
C CYS A 160 -19.00 4.45 -17.05
N THR A 161 -17.99 5.29 -16.87
CA THR A 161 -16.57 4.94 -17.07
C THR A 161 -15.90 4.62 -15.73
N ASN A 162 -14.64 4.16 -15.79
CA ASN A 162 -13.84 3.95 -14.58
C ASN A 162 -13.57 5.25 -13.80
N LYS A 163 -13.68 6.41 -14.42
CA LYS A 163 -13.50 7.72 -13.79
C LYS A 163 -14.72 8.15 -12.96
N ASP A 164 -15.89 7.62 -13.28
CA ASP A 164 -17.13 7.87 -12.53
C ASP A 164 -17.22 7.03 -11.25
N GLU A 165 -16.26 6.13 -11.06
CA GLU A 165 -16.21 5.22 -9.94
C GLU A 165 -15.65 5.89 -8.68
N GLN A 166 -16.37 5.79 -7.59
CA GLN A 166 -15.89 6.22 -6.28
C GLN A 166 -15.21 5.05 -5.56
N ARG A 167 -13.94 4.81 -5.87
CA ARG A 167 -13.13 3.77 -5.24
C ARG A 167 -11.71 4.22 -5.03
N ALA A 168 -11.15 3.92 -3.87
CA ALA A 168 -9.72 4.08 -3.61
C ALA A 168 -8.90 3.00 -4.34
N ARG A 169 -7.65 3.31 -4.65
CA ARG A 169 -6.64 2.31 -5.03
C ARG A 169 -6.09 1.64 -3.77
N LEU A 170 -5.55 0.44 -3.91
CA LEU A 170 -4.88 -0.22 -2.79
C LEU A 170 -3.54 0.46 -2.49
N ILE A 171 -2.68 0.58 -3.49
CA ILE A 171 -1.35 1.18 -3.36
C ILE A 171 -1.14 2.14 -4.53
N TYR A 172 -0.60 3.32 -4.26
CA TYR A 172 -0.20 4.29 -5.27
C TYR A 172 1.18 4.84 -4.97
N MET A 173 2.10 4.62 -5.89
CA MET A 173 3.47 5.12 -5.81
C MET A 173 3.77 5.96 -7.04
N SER A 174 4.26 7.18 -6.83
CA SER A 174 4.53 8.14 -7.91
C SER A 174 5.86 8.84 -7.71
N GLY A 175 6.72 8.83 -8.74
CA GLY A 175 8.04 9.45 -8.67
C GLY A 175 8.98 8.82 -7.64
N CYS A 176 8.73 7.58 -7.25
CA CYS A 176 9.56 6.83 -6.30
C CYS A 176 10.67 6.07 -7.02
N THR A 177 11.81 5.91 -6.34
CA THR A 177 12.96 5.11 -6.79
C THR A 177 13.32 4.06 -5.74
N ASN A 178 14.02 2.99 -6.15
CA ASN A 178 14.51 1.93 -5.24
C ASN A 178 13.41 1.36 -4.33
N VAL A 179 12.20 1.16 -4.88
CA VAL A 179 11.06 0.62 -4.14
C VAL A 179 11.15 -0.91 -4.05
N THR A 180 10.86 -1.43 -2.88
CA THR A 180 10.73 -2.88 -2.65
C THR A 180 9.31 -3.19 -2.16
N VAL A 181 8.60 -4.06 -2.87
CA VAL A 181 7.33 -4.66 -2.42
C VAL A 181 7.52 -6.16 -2.46
N ALA A 182 7.44 -6.83 -1.29
CA ALA A 182 7.72 -8.25 -1.15
C ALA A 182 6.90 -8.92 -0.04
N GLY A 183 6.41 -10.15 -0.31
CA GLY A 183 5.66 -10.95 0.65
C GLY A 183 4.41 -11.58 0.09
#